data_914d34c98366d3dc522934281437ec2d
#
_entry.id   914d34c98366d3dc522934281437ec2d
#
_cell.length_a   1.000
_cell.length_b   1.000
_cell.length_c   1.000
_cell.angle_alpha   90.00
_cell.angle_beta   90.00
_cell.angle_gamma   90.00
#
_symmetry.space_group_name_H-M   'P 1'
#
loop_
_entity.id
_entity.type
_entity.pdbx_description
1 polymer ?
#
loop_
_entity_poly.entity_id
_entity_poly.type
_entity_poly.pdbx_seq_one_letter_code
_entity_poly.pdbx_strand_id
1 'polypeptide(L)'
;IAWLTNLRGADLECTPVFTAYAAVSNDRAVLFADVSKITGESLAQIASAGFDVIDYADALTEIPHMLEGQCVLLDPDRTSQALFEILEKAGISVVAHPQPTQVMKSRRTHEELELLKETMRRDGAAMCELFAWLEREIHEEKTVTELDVSHKLRALRSEIPGFMGLSFETIAAAGANAAPVSYTHLRAHETPEHL
;
A
#
# COMPACT_ATOMS: atom_id res chain seq x y z
N ILE A 1 -2.80 -8.51 -0.99
CA ILE A 1 -2.19 -9.22 -2.11
C ILE A 1 -0.68 -8.93 -2.16
N ALA A 2 -0.23 -7.68 -2.27
CA ALA A 2 1.20 -7.31 -2.36
C ALA A 2 2.09 -8.00 -1.30
N TRP A 3 1.61 -8.10 -0.04
CA TRP A 3 2.30 -8.84 1.02
C TRP A 3 2.33 -10.34 0.75
N LEU A 4 1.22 -10.94 0.30
CA LEU A 4 1.10 -12.38 0.03
C LEU A 4 2.05 -12.83 -1.09
N THR A 5 2.17 -12.03 -2.13
CA THR A 5 3.02 -12.31 -3.29
C THR A 5 4.45 -11.77 -3.15
N ASN A 6 4.72 -11.02 -2.09
CA ASN A 6 5.95 -10.25 -1.87
C ASN A 6 6.30 -9.31 -3.05
N LEU A 7 5.30 -8.84 -3.76
CA LEU A 7 5.45 -7.90 -4.86
C LEU A 7 5.11 -6.47 -4.42
N ARG A 8 5.62 -5.53 -5.18
CA ARG A 8 5.32 -4.10 -5.01
C ARG A 8 4.88 -3.55 -6.36
N GLY A 9 3.97 -2.60 -6.33
CA GLY A 9 3.49 -1.88 -7.50
C GLY A 9 3.44 -0.38 -7.24
N ALA A 10 3.01 0.38 -8.23
CA ALA A 10 2.94 1.83 -8.19
C ALA A 10 1.55 2.34 -8.63
N ASP A 11 0.50 1.57 -8.42
CA ASP A 11 -0.87 1.97 -8.79
C ASP A 11 -1.44 3.04 -7.85
N LEU A 12 -0.89 3.16 -6.64
CA LEU A 12 -1.25 4.19 -5.67
C LEU A 12 -0.01 4.96 -5.25
N GLU A 13 -0.12 6.27 -5.19
CA GLU A 13 0.94 7.15 -4.70
C GLU A 13 1.25 6.84 -3.23
N CYS A 14 2.52 6.94 -2.84
CA CYS A 14 3.02 6.65 -1.49
C CYS A 14 2.69 5.25 -0.95
N THR A 15 2.04 4.40 -1.72
CA THR A 15 1.66 3.06 -1.29
C THR A 15 2.12 2.03 -2.31
N PRO A 16 3.12 1.18 -1.99
CA PRO A 16 3.71 0.27 -2.96
C PRO A 16 2.83 -0.96 -3.19
N VAL A 17 1.64 -0.76 -3.74
CA VAL A 17 0.64 -1.79 -4.06
C VAL A 17 0.22 -1.72 -5.52
N PHE A 18 -0.48 -2.74 -5.96
CA PHE A 18 -1.08 -2.83 -7.28
C PHE A 18 -2.49 -3.41 -7.18
N THR A 19 -3.31 -3.07 -8.16
CA THR A 19 -4.68 -3.55 -8.25
C THR A 19 -4.69 -5.01 -8.72
N ALA A 20 -5.31 -5.89 -7.95
CA ALA A 20 -5.38 -7.32 -8.27
C ALA A 20 -6.48 -8.02 -7.48
N TYR A 21 -6.87 -9.21 -7.97
CA TYR A 21 -7.53 -10.22 -7.17
C TYR A 21 -6.58 -11.41 -6.95
N ALA A 22 -6.82 -12.19 -5.91
CA ALA A 22 -6.13 -13.45 -5.71
C ALA A 22 -7.14 -14.49 -5.22
N ALA A 23 -7.12 -15.65 -5.84
CA ALA A 23 -7.89 -16.80 -5.41
C ALA A 23 -6.93 -17.95 -5.06
N VAL A 24 -7.10 -18.52 -3.88
CA VAL A 24 -6.24 -19.58 -3.36
C VAL A 24 -7.11 -20.72 -2.88
N SER A 25 -6.87 -21.91 -3.41
CA SER A 25 -7.44 -23.17 -2.96
C SER A 25 -6.34 -24.13 -2.48
N ASN A 26 -6.71 -25.37 -2.13
CA ASN A 26 -5.72 -26.36 -1.68
C ASN A 26 -4.76 -26.81 -2.80
N ASP A 27 -5.19 -26.72 -4.03
CA ASP A 27 -4.51 -27.25 -5.22
C ASP A 27 -4.11 -26.20 -6.25
N ARG A 28 -4.63 -24.99 -6.11
CA ARG A 28 -4.36 -23.91 -7.06
C ARG A 28 -4.34 -22.55 -6.40
N ALA A 29 -3.41 -21.69 -6.83
CA ALA A 29 -3.35 -20.28 -6.48
C ALA A 29 -3.26 -19.46 -7.77
N VAL A 30 -4.10 -18.45 -7.89
CA VAL A 30 -4.17 -17.57 -9.07
C VAL A 30 -4.11 -16.12 -8.64
N LEU A 31 -3.28 -15.36 -9.30
CA LEU A 31 -3.20 -13.91 -9.22
C LEU A 31 -3.83 -13.32 -10.48
N PHE A 32 -4.84 -12.49 -10.32
CA PHE A 32 -5.44 -11.70 -11.39
C PHE A 32 -4.90 -10.29 -11.33
N ALA A 33 -4.05 -9.94 -12.26
CA ALA A 33 -3.40 -8.63 -12.30
C ALA A 33 -3.19 -8.19 -13.76
N ASP A 34 -2.98 -6.90 -13.98
CA ASP A 34 -2.65 -6.37 -15.29
C ASP A 34 -1.29 -6.93 -15.75
N VAL A 35 -1.34 -7.89 -16.64
CA VAL A 35 -0.15 -8.62 -17.14
C VAL A 35 0.86 -7.70 -17.83
N SER A 36 0.42 -6.56 -18.36
CA SER A 36 1.29 -5.58 -19.00
C SER A 36 2.25 -4.88 -18.02
N LYS A 37 1.92 -4.87 -16.74
CA LYS A 37 2.71 -4.28 -15.66
C LYS A 37 3.69 -5.27 -15.02
N ILE A 38 3.57 -6.56 -15.32
CA ILE A 38 4.38 -7.60 -14.69
C ILE A 38 5.68 -7.79 -15.48
N THR A 39 6.82 -7.54 -14.83
CA THR A 39 8.14 -7.83 -15.44
C THR A 39 8.42 -9.33 -15.49
N GLY A 40 9.33 -9.75 -16.36
CA GLY A 40 9.73 -11.15 -16.44
C GLY A 40 10.28 -11.70 -15.12
N GLU A 41 11.00 -10.89 -14.35
CA GLU A 41 11.51 -11.25 -13.03
C GLU A 41 10.37 -11.44 -12.02
N SER A 42 9.41 -10.51 -11.99
CA SER A 42 8.22 -10.63 -11.14
C SER A 42 7.37 -11.85 -11.50
N LEU A 43 7.23 -12.15 -12.80
CA LEU A 43 6.52 -13.33 -13.26
C LEU A 43 7.19 -14.63 -12.79
N ALA A 44 8.52 -14.70 -12.88
CA ALA A 44 9.28 -15.84 -12.38
C ALA A 44 9.13 -16.01 -10.86
N GLN A 45 9.12 -14.90 -10.09
CA GLN A 45 8.88 -14.93 -8.65
C GLN A 45 7.46 -15.44 -8.33
N ILE A 46 6.44 -14.96 -9.03
CA ILE A 46 5.04 -15.38 -8.85
C ILE A 46 4.90 -16.89 -9.11
N ALA A 47 5.46 -17.35 -10.23
CA ALA A 47 5.44 -18.76 -10.60
C ALA A 47 6.19 -19.65 -9.57
N SER A 48 7.33 -19.18 -9.08
CA SER A 48 8.09 -19.91 -8.03
C SER A 48 7.34 -20.00 -6.70
N ALA A 49 6.44 -19.04 -6.43
CA ALA A 49 5.55 -19.06 -5.27
C ALA A 49 4.28 -19.91 -5.50
N GLY A 50 4.15 -20.58 -6.65
CA GLY A 50 3.04 -21.47 -6.96
C GLY A 50 1.77 -20.76 -7.45
N PHE A 51 1.87 -19.51 -7.90
CA PHE A 51 0.75 -18.80 -8.47
C PHE A 51 0.77 -18.85 -10.00
N ASP A 52 -0.38 -19.15 -10.58
CA ASP A 52 -0.69 -18.82 -11.96
C ASP A 52 -1.04 -17.31 -12.06
N VAL A 53 -0.82 -16.72 -13.24
CA VAL A 53 -1.22 -15.33 -13.51
C VAL A 53 -2.25 -15.32 -14.63
N ILE A 54 -3.35 -14.61 -14.37
CA ILE A 54 -4.41 -14.34 -15.35
C ILE A 54 -4.60 -12.82 -15.41
N ASP A 55 -5.06 -12.31 -16.54
CA ASP A 55 -5.32 -10.89 -16.69
C ASP A 55 -6.40 -10.40 -15.73
N TYR A 56 -6.21 -9.21 -15.20
CA TYR A 56 -7.14 -8.60 -14.24
C TYR A 56 -8.58 -8.50 -14.80
N ALA A 57 -8.71 -8.23 -16.10
CA ALA A 57 -10.01 -8.10 -16.76
C ALA A 57 -10.84 -9.39 -16.70
N ASP A 58 -10.19 -10.54 -16.63
CA ASP A 58 -10.86 -11.85 -16.63
C ASP A 58 -11.26 -12.30 -15.22
N ALA A 59 -10.88 -11.57 -14.18
CA ALA A 59 -11.07 -11.99 -12.78
C ALA A 59 -12.51 -12.32 -12.44
N LEU A 60 -13.46 -11.45 -12.80
CA LEU A 60 -14.87 -11.64 -12.44
C LEU A 60 -15.55 -12.78 -13.22
N THR A 61 -14.95 -13.21 -14.32
CA THR A 61 -15.42 -14.36 -15.12
C THR A 61 -14.78 -15.66 -14.64
N GLU A 62 -13.46 -15.64 -14.41
CA GLU A 62 -12.71 -16.86 -14.12
C GLU A 62 -12.83 -17.30 -12.65
N ILE A 63 -12.91 -16.36 -11.70
CA ILE A 63 -13.01 -16.71 -10.28
C ILE A 63 -14.21 -17.62 -9.97
N PRO A 64 -15.44 -17.36 -10.43
CA PRO A 64 -16.58 -18.25 -10.19
C PRO A 64 -16.38 -19.64 -10.78
N HIS A 65 -15.85 -19.75 -11.99
CA HIS A 65 -15.55 -21.02 -12.62
C HIS A 65 -14.51 -21.84 -11.85
N MET A 66 -13.46 -21.17 -11.38
CA MET A 66 -12.41 -21.78 -10.60
C MET A 66 -12.89 -22.30 -9.24
N LEU A 67 -13.90 -21.67 -8.66
CA LEU A 67 -14.41 -21.95 -7.32
C LEU A 67 -15.74 -22.74 -7.33
N GLU A 68 -16.19 -23.22 -8.49
CA GLU A 68 -17.42 -23.99 -8.61
C GLU A 68 -17.42 -25.21 -7.68
N GLY A 69 -18.53 -25.40 -6.95
CA GLY A 69 -18.68 -26.48 -6.00
C GLY A 69 -17.87 -26.34 -4.70
N GLN A 70 -17.17 -25.24 -4.51
CA GLN A 70 -16.38 -24.98 -3.31
C GLN A 70 -17.11 -24.03 -2.34
N CYS A 71 -16.64 -24.00 -1.10
CA CYS A 71 -17.02 -23.00 -0.12
C CYS A 71 -15.88 -21.98 0.00
N VAL A 72 -16.21 -20.70 -0.16
CA VAL A 72 -15.24 -19.61 -0.28
C VAL A 72 -15.25 -18.74 0.97
N LEU A 73 -14.06 -18.52 1.54
CA LEU A 73 -13.88 -17.55 2.60
C LEU A 73 -13.62 -16.18 1.98
N LEU A 74 -14.46 -15.22 2.30
CA LEU A 74 -14.33 -13.82 1.89
C LEU A 74 -14.42 -12.89 3.09
N ASP A 75 -13.65 -11.81 3.01
CA ASP A 75 -13.76 -10.68 3.92
C ASP A 75 -14.69 -9.63 3.31
N PRO A 76 -15.92 -9.47 3.83
CA PRO A 76 -16.90 -8.55 3.25
C PRO A 76 -16.48 -7.09 3.30
N ASP A 77 -15.64 -6.71 4.27
CA ASP A 77 -15.15 -5.33 4.41
C ASP A 77 -14.05 -4.99 3.40
N ARG A 78 -13.53 -5.99 2.67
CA ARG A 78 -12.37 -5.83 1.78
C ARG A 78 -12.54 -6.45 0.40
N THR A 79 -13.66 -7.06 0.16
CA THR A 79 -13.99 -7.65 -1.14
C THR A 79 -14.95 -6.71 -1.87
N SER A 80 -14.73 -6.54 -3.18
CA SER A 80 -15.64 -5.72 -3.98
C SER A 80 -17.03 -6.33 -4.01
N GLN A 81 -18.06 -5.51 -3.94
CA GLN A 81 -19.45 -5.94 -4.02
C GLN A 81 -19.71 -6.73 -5.32
N ALA A 82 -19.09 -6.32 -6.44
CA ALA A 82 -19.23 -7.00 -7.71
C ALA A 82 -18.79 -8.48 -7.64
N LEU A 83 -17.67 -8.77 -6.99
CA LEU A 83 -17.21 -10.16 -6.82
C LEU A 83 -18.16 -10.95 -5.93
N PHE A 84 -18.64 -10.36 -4.83
CA PHE A 84 -19.59 -11.00 -3.94
C PHE A 84 -20.88 -11.41 -4.68
N GLU A 85 -21.47 -10.49 -5.44
CA GLU A 85 -22.69 -10.73 -6.22
C GLU A 85 -22.52 -11.81 -7.30
N ILE A 86 -21.36 -11.86 -7.95
CA ILE A 86 -21.06 -12.86 -8.97
C ILE A 86 -20.95 -14.26 -8.35
N LEU A 87 -20.31 -14.38 -7.20
CA LEU A 87 -20.21 -15.66 -6.49
C LEU A 87 -21.58 -16.14 -6.00
N GLU A 88 -22.39 -15.23 -5.47
CA GLU A 88 -23.77 -15.55 -5.06
C GLU A 88 -24.63 -16.01 -6.25
N LYS A 89 -24.58 -15.29 -7.40
CA LYS A 89 -25.27 -15.68 -8.64
C LYS A 89 -24.81 -17.04 -9.18
N ALA A 90 -23.54 -17.38 -8.98
CA ALA A 90 -22.99 -18.69 -9.34
C ALA A 90 -23.34 -19.80 -8.34
N GLY A 91 -24.09 -19.51 -7.27
CA GLY A 91 -24.48 -20.47 -6.24
C GLY A 91 -23.31 -20.93 -5.36
N ILE A 92 -22.22 -20.18 -5.29
CA ILE A 92 -21.06 -20.49 -4.48
C ILE A 92 -21.33 -20.08 -3.03
N SER A 93 -21.16 -21.02 -2.11
CA SER A 93 -21.29 -20.73 -0.67
C SER A 93 -20.17 -19.84 -0.17
N VAL A 94 -20.53 -18.73 0.46
CA VAL A 94 -19.57 -17.78 1.02
C VAL A 94 -19.60 -17.81 2.54
N VAL A 95 -18.42 -17.93 3.15
CA VAL A 95 -18.20 -17.75 4.58
C VAL A 95 -17.57 -16.38 4.81
N ALA A 96 -18.31 -15.50 5.46
CA ALA A 96 -17.82 -14.18 5.85
C ALA A 96 -16.83 -14.30 7.02
N HIS A 97 -15.57 -13.93 6.77
CA HIS A 97 -14.52 -13.99 7.77
C HIS A 97 -13.35 -13.07 7.37
N PRO A 98 -12.68 -12.38 8.30
CA PRO A 98 -11.47 -11.62 8.01
C PRO A 98 -10.42 -12.47 7.27
N GLN A 99 -9.75 -11.86 6.28
CA GLN A 99 -8.76 -12.59 5.48
C GLN A 99 -7.60 -13.09 6.36
N PRO A 100 -7.24 -14.38 6.28
CA PRO A 100 -6.13 -14.94 7.05
C PRO A 100 -4.81 -14.20 6.82
N THR A 101 -4.58 -13.70 5.61
CA THR A 101 -3.40 -12.90 5.24
C THR A 101 -3.24 -11.62 6.04
N GLN A 102 -4.33 -11.04 6.56
CA GLN A 102 -4.25 -9.87 7.46
C GLN A 102 -3.63 -10.24 8.81
N VAL A 103 -4.08 -11.35 9.38
CA VAL A 103 -3.56 -11.85 10.64
C VAL A 103 -2.08 -12.24 10.48
N MET A 104 -1.74 -12.92 9.39
CA MET A 104 -0.36 -13.28 9.08
C MET A 104 0.52 -12.04 8.92
N LYS A 105 0.08 -11.05 8.14
CA LYS A 105 0.80 -9.79 7.93
C LYS A 105 0.98 -8.97 9.21
N SER A 106 0.04 -9.05 10.15
CA SER A 106 0.12 -8.32 11.42
C SER A 106 1.21 -8.86 12.35
N ARG A 107 1.64 -10.08 12.14
CA ARG A 107 2.71 -10.73 12.92
C ARG A 107 4.04 -10.52 12.20
N ARG A 108 4.93 -9.76 12.81
CA ARG A 108 6.26 -9.51 12.28
C ARG A 108 7.21 -10.65 12.63
N THR A 109 8.07 -11.01 11.69
CA THR A 109 9.22 -11.88 11.97
C THR A 109 10.29 -11.12 12.74
N HIS A 110 11.28 -11.83 13.27
CA HIS A 110 12.41 -11.19 13.95
C HIS A 110 13.20 -10.28 12.97
N GLU A 111 13.43 -10.76 11.77
CA GLU A 111 14.14 -10.04 10.72
C GLU A 111 13.37 -8.76 10.32
N GLU A 112 12.05 -8.85 10.14
CA GLU A 112 11.21 -7.68 9.86
C GLU A 112 11.27 -6.64 10.99
N LEU A 113 11.35 -7.08 12.25
CA LEU A 113 11.46 -6.19 13.40
C LEU A 113 12.81 -5.45 13.42
N GLU A 114 13.92 -6.15 13.13
CA GLU A 114 15.24 -5.52 13.07
C GLU A 114 15.34 -4.52 11.91
N LEU A 115 14.81 -4.87 10.74
CA LEU A 115 14.74 -3.95 9.61
C LEU A 115 13.88 -2.71 9.93
N LEU A 116 12.76 -2.91 10.62
CA LEU A 116 11.91 -1.80 11.05
C LEU A 116 12.62 -0.87 12.03
N LYS A 117 13.31 -1.42 13.04
CA LYS A 117 14.09 -0.64 14.00
C LYS A 117 15.17 0.19 13.29
N GLU A 118 15.91 -0.43 12.36
CA GLU A 118 16.95 0.28 11.61
C GLU A 118 16.34 1.37 10.73
N THR A 119 15.21 1.11 10.08
CA THR A 119 14.50 2.12 9.28
C THR A 119 14.06 3.29 10.15
N MET A 120 13.47 3.03 11.31
CA MET A 120 13.04 4.06 12.26
C MET A 120 14.24 4.88 12.80
N ARG A 121 15.38 4.25 13.05
CA ARG A 121 16.58 4.93 13.49
C ARG A 121 17.11 5.89 12.42
N ARG A 122 17.11 5.46 11.16
CA ARG A 122 17.55 6.31 10.03
C ARG A 122 16.58 7.45 9.76
N ASP A 123 15.28 7.17 9.80
CA ASP A 123 14.26 8.21 9.66
C ASP A 123 14.32 9.23 10.80
N GLY A 124 14.55 8.76 12.03
CA GLY A 124 14.78 9.62 13.19
C GLY A 124 16.00 10.55 13.01
N ALA A 125 17.09 10.07 12.41
CA ALA A 125 18.24 10.90 12.08
C ALA A 125 17.87 11.99 11.05
N ALA A 126 17.17 11.63 9.98
CA ALA A 126 16.68 12.59 8.99
C ALA A 126 15.75 13.64 9.61
N MET A 127 14.90 13.26 10.57
CA MET A 127 14.07 14.20 11.33
C MET A 127 14.92 15.16 12.19
N CYS A 128 15.95 14.66 12.87
CA CYS A 128 16.87 15.52 13.65
C CYS A 128 17.58 16.53 12.74
N GLU A 129 18.04 16.11 11.56
CA GLU A 129 18.65 17.00 10.59
C GLU A 129 17.69 18.05 10.05
N LEU A 130 16.43 17.67 9.82
CA LEU A 130 15.37 18.60 9.44
C LEU A 130 15.18 19.67 10.51
N PHE A 131 15.06 19.29 11.79
CA PHE A 131 14.89 20.25 12.88
C PHE A 131 16.09 21.17 13.02
N ALA A 132 17.30 20.65 12.95
CA ALA A 132 18.53 21.46 13.00
C ALA A 132 18.61 22.44 11.81
N TRP A 133 18.17 22.03 10.62
CA TRP A 133 18.06 22.91 9.47
C TRP A 133 17.02 24.00 9.72
N LEU A 134 15.84 23.65 10.17
CA LEU A 134 14.74 24.59 10.40
C LEU A 134 15.10 25.63 11.46
N GLU A 135 15.69 25.20 12.59
CA GLU A 135 16.16 26.12 13.65
C GLU A 135 17.19 27.11 13.11
N ARG A 136 18.12 26.67 12.26
CA ARG A 136 19.12 27.53 11.65
C ARG A 136 18.50 28.55 10.69
N GLU A 137 17.59 28.12 9.80
CA GLU A 137 16.93 29.02 8.86
C GLU A 137 16.10 30.10 9.60
N ILE A 138 15.41 29.70 10.68
CA ILE A 138 14.66 30.66 11.53
C ILE A 138 15.60 31.61 12.26
N HIS A 139 16.73 31.12 12.78
CA HIS A 139 17.72 31.98 13.46
C HIS A 139 18.35 32.99 12.52
N GLU A 140 18.51 32.64 11.26
CA GLU A 140 19.01 33.52 10.17
C GLU A 140 17.92 34.43 9.61
N GLU A 141 16.74 34.48 10.22
CA GLU A 141 15.55 35.26 9.81
C GLU A 141 15.10 35.01 8.37
N LYS A 142 15.38 33.82 7.84
CA LYS A 142 14.92 33.41 6.51
C LYS A 142 13.45 33.03 6.52
N THR A 143 12.76 33.34 5.45
CA THR A 143 11.39 32.88 5.24
C THR A 143 11.42 31.41 4.85
N VAL A 144 10.81 30.55 5.68
CA VAL A 144 10.65 29.12 5.41
C VAL A 144 9.16 28.86 5.24
N THR A 145 8.80 28.25 4.12
CA THR A 145 7.42 27.84 3.85
C THR A 145 7.19 26.38 4.24
N GLU A 146 5.93 25.97 4.35
CA GLU A 146 5.53 24.59 4.61
C GLU A 146 6.03 23.64 3.50
N LEU A 147 6.07 24.13 2.25
CA LEU A 147 6.62 23.38 1.12
C LEU A 147 8.14 23.19 1.22
N ASP A 148 8.87 24.18 1.71
CA ASP A 148 10.32 24.05 1.93
C ASP A 148 10.62 22.95 2.96
N VAL A 149 9.84 22.88 4.03
CA VAL A 149 9.92 21.80 5.04
C VAL A 149 9.67 20.44 4.39
N SER A 150 8.63 20.32 3.59
CA SER A 150 8.29 19.07 2.88
C SER A 150 9.42 18.66 1.93
N HIS A 151 9.90 19.57 1.10
CA HIS A 151 11.00 19.30 0.16
C HIS A 151 12.30 18.91 0.89
N LYS A 152 12.63 19.62 1.97
CA LYS A 152 13.83 19.32 2.76
C LYS A 152 13.75 17.92 3.37
N LEU A 153 12.63 17.56 3.98
CA LEU A 153 12.45 16.23 4.56
C LEU A 153 12.54 15.13 3.51
N ARG A 154 11.90 15.33 2.35
CA ARG A 154 11.99 14.39 1.24
C ARG A 154 13.44 14.21 0.75
N ALA A 155 14.19 15.31 0.63
CA ALA A 155 15.60 15.25 0.25
C ALA A 155 16.42 14.43 1.25
N LEU A 156 16.31 14.70 2.55
CA LEU A 156 17.01 13.97 3.60
C LEU A 156 16.67 12.47 3.60
N ARG A 157 15.42 12.13 3.44
CA ARG A 157 14.98 10.74 3.35
C ARG A 157 15.48 10.03 2.10
N SER A 158 15.58 10.76 0.98
CA SER A 158 16.07 10.18 -0.28
C SER A 158 17.57 9.79 -0.23
N GLU A 159 18.33 10.33 0.70
CA GLU A 159 19.73 9.97 0.95
C GLU A 159 19.87 8.65 1.75
N ILE A 160 18.77 8.16 2.34
CA ILE A 160 18.79 6.91 3.10
C ILE A 160 18.94 5.73 2.13
N PRO A 161 19.95 4.86 2.29
CA PRO A 161 20.10 3.69 1.44
C PRO A 161 18.87 2.80 1.44
N GLY A 162 18.37 2.46 0.25
CA GLY A 162 17.15 1.67 0.08
C GLY A 162 15.85 2.47 0.12
N PHE A 163 15.93 3.80 0.11
CA PHE A 163 14.73 4.64 -0.01
C PHE A 163 14.00 4.36 -1.33
N MET A 164 12.72 3.98 -1.25
CA MET A 164 11.88 3.67 -2.41
C MET A 164 10.82 4.74 -2.68
N GLY A 165 10.56 5.61 -1.71
CA GLY A 165 9.54 6.64 -1.77
C GLY A 165 9.02 6.99 -0.38
N LEU A 166 8.22 8.04 -0.30
CA LEU A 166 7.52 8.40 0.92
C LEU A 166 6.41 7.38 1.19
N SER A 167 6.16 7.06 2.47
CA SER A 167 4.99 6.26 2.87
C SER A 167 3.72 7.11 2.98
N PHE A 168 3.90 8.43 3.00
CA PHE A 168 2.85 9.43 3.10
C PHE A 168 3.43 10.80 2.72
N GLU A 169 2.66 11.65 2.08
CA GLU A 169 3.09 13.02 1.80
C GLU A 169 3.28 13.81 3.09
N THR A 170 4.32 14.62 3.13
CA THR A 170 4.63 15.41 4.33
C THR A 170 3.56 16.47 4.55
N ILE A 171 2.92 16.45 5.71
CA ILE A 171 2.00 17.49 6.15
C ILE A 171 2.77 18.41 7.08
N ALA A 172 3.20 19.55 6.56
CA ALA A 172 3.81 20.61 7.33
C ALA A 172 2.79 21.76 7.44
N ALA A 173 2.59 22.28 8.64
CA ALA A 173 1.60 23.33 8.88
C ALA A 173 2.10 24.31 9.94
N ALA A 174 1.89 25.61 9.70
CA ALA A 174 2.27 26.70 10.59
C ALA A 174 1.15 27.73 10.73
N GLY A 175 1.10 28.46 11.84
CA GLY A 175 0.12 29.51 12.09
C GLY A 175 -1.31 28.99 12.02
N ALA A 176 -2.15 29.62 11.19
CA ALA A 176 -3.55 29.23 11.00
C ALA A 176 -3.72 27.83 10.43
N ASN A 177 -2.78 27.36 9.63
CA ASN A 177 -2.80 26.02 9.03
C ASN A 177 -2.46 24.92 10.05
N ALA A 178 -1.87 25.26 11.19
CA ALA A 178 -1.45 24.26 12.19
C ALA A 178 -2.60 23.64 12.99
N ALA A 179 -3.83 24.12 12.83
CA ALA A 179 -5.01 23.61 13.50
C ALA A 179 -6.13 23.17 12.53
N PRO A 180 -5.84 22.37 11.50
CA PRO A 180 -6.86 21.90 10.57
C PRO A 180 -7.76 20.86 11.24
N VAL A 181 -9.05 21.12 11.30
CA VAL A 181 -10.03 20.17 11.86
C VAL A 181 -10.27 18.99 10.90
N SER A 182 -10.08 19.20 9.58
CA SER A 182 -10.29 18.20 8.54
C SER A 182 -9.44 18.45 7.29
N TYR A 183 -8.24 18.99 7.44
CA TYR A 183 -7.31 19.31 6.34
C TYR A 183 -7.90 20.25 5.26
N THR A 184 -8.95 20.99 5.59
CA THR A 184 -9.66 21.85 4.64
C THR A 184 -8.82 23.02 4.11
N HIS A 185 -7.70 23.32 4.74
CA HIS A 185 -6.75 24.35 4.33
C HIS A 185 -5.49 23.82 3.66
N LEU A 186 -5.29 22.51 3.71
CA LEU A 186 -4.12 21.81 3.16
C LEU A 186 -4.61 20.96 1.99
N ARG A 187 -4.23 21.30 0.77
CA ARG A 187 -4.62 20.56 -0.45
C ARG A 187 -4.10 19.13 -0.54
N ALA A 188 -3.40 18.64 0.50
CA ALA A 188 -2.68 17.38 0.43
C ALA A 188 -3.57 16.12 0.36
N HIS A 189 -4.82 16.17 0.82
CA HIS A 189 -5.71 14.99 0.91
C HIS A 189 -7.19 15.31 0.69
N GLU A 190 -7.49 16.39 -0.04
CA GLU A 190 -8.88 16.72 -0.35
C GLU A 190 -9.45 15.70 -1.33
N THR A 191 -10.58 15.10 -0.97
CA THR A 191 -11.37 14.33 -1.91
C THR A 191 -12.18 15.30 -2.79
N PRO A 192 -12.63 14.89 -4.00
CA PRO A 192 -13.44 15.73 -4.87
C PRO A 192 -14.71 16.29 -4.22
N GLU A 193 -15.21 15.66 -3.17
CA GLU A 193 -16.38 16.12 -2.42
C GLU A 193 -16.09 17.34 -1.52
N HIS A 194 -14.82 17.67 -1.30
CA HIS A 194 -14.38 18.77 -0.44
C HIS A 194 -13.89 19.99 -1.25
N LEU A 195 -13.92 19.90 -2.57
CA LEU A 195 -13.65 20.99 -3.50
C LEU A 195 -14.97 21.60 -3.94
#